data_707fd06a70c474322b8378c59ded6b31
#
_entry.id   707fd06a70c474322b8378c59ded6b31
#
_cell.length_a   1.000
_cell.length_b   1.000
_cell.length_c   1.000
_cell.angle_alpha   90.00
_cell.angle_beta   90.00
_cell.angle_gamma   90.00
#
_symmetry.space_group_name_H-M   'P 1'
#
loop_
_entity.id
_entity.type
_entity.pdbx_description
1 polymer ?
#
loop_
_entity_poly.entity_id
_entity_poly.type
_entity_poly.pdbx_seq_one_letter_code
_entity_poly.pdbx_strand_id
1 'polypeptide(L)'
;ATHAIDHDRNVGVEIIAARSSAVYGMHYTIESTTVTIPAGKLNGMLRIKGYPEAIGISEMLGITLNLVIEEDEISEEHGTETEIYLHKCCPLDMNAFTGYAVLTSTWTMEFMNAESVLVKTHLDETMPNTIVVENMYYEGYDIRLTLNADNRLEPLVEMPKAQVAGSTGEAFGTIYGNGKLMMEQSEESVSYYSPCEGFVLQYVTMYVEEVGTVGTFAHVLEWISDDEAERIMREGF
;
A
#
# COMPACT_ATOMS: atom_id res chain seq x y z
N ALA A 1 7.38 -28.12 -17.51
CA ALA A 1 7.19 -29.43 -18.10
C ALA A 1 7.21 -30.54 -17.03
N THR A 2 6.52 -31.62 -17.24
CA THR A 2 6.35 -32.69 -16.24
C THR A 2 7.57 -33.63 -16.15
N HIS A 3 8.38 -33.72 -17.21
CA HIS A 3 9.60 -34.54 -17.23
C HIS A 3 10.73 -33.86 -18.01
N ALA A 4 11.95 -34.15 -17.65
CA ALA A 4 13.15 -33.69 -18.34
C ALA A 4 13.46 -34.63 -19.50
N ILE A 5 13.94 -34.06 -20.62
CA ILE A 5 14.40 -34.78 -21.79
C ILE A 5 15.83 -34.38 -22.15
N ASP A 6 16.47 -35.10 -23.07
CA ASP A 6 17.88 -34.95 -23.39
C ASP A 6 18.22 -33.86 -24.42
N HIS A 7 17.20 -33.14 -24.90
CA HIS A 7 17.35 -32.04 -25.84
C HIS A 7 16.52 -30.81 -25.42
N ASP A 8 16.81 -29.65 -26.02
CA ASP A 8 16.07 -28.42 -25.78
C ASP A 8 14.66 -28.49 -26.37
N ARG A 9 13.68 -27.96 -25.64
CA ARG A 9 12.29 -27.80 -26.11
C ARG A 9 11.96 -26.33 -26.29
N ASN A 10 11.37 -26.00 -27.43
CA ASN A 10 10.89 -24.65 -27.72
C ASN A 10 9.36 -24.61 -27.64
N VAL A 11 8.83 -23.73 -26.80
CA VAL A 11 7.40 -23.52 -26.60
C VAL A 11 7.05 -22.13 -27.06
N GLY A 12 6.09 -22.00 -27.98
CA GLY A 12 5.57 -20.71 -28.42
C GLY A 12 4.76 -20.02 -27.31
N VAL A 13 4.78 -18.69 -27.32
CA VAL A 13 3.95 -17.86 -26.44
C VAL A 13 3.20 -16.86 -27.31
N GLU A 14 1.89 -16.83 -27.17
CA GLU A 14 0.99 -15.90 -27.84
C GLU A 14 0.41 -14.91 -26.82
N ILE A 15 0.29 -13.64 -27.23
CA ILE A 15 -0.39 -12.60 -26.44
C ILE A 15 -1.85 -12.56 -26.91
N ILE A 16 -2.79 -12.80 -26.00
CA ILE A 16 -4.22 -12.69 -26.30
C ILE A 16 -4.64 -11.23 -26.13
N ALA A 17 -4.43 -10.42 -27.17
CA ALA A 17 -4.68 -8.98 -27.14
C ALA A 17 -6.14 -8.62 -26.78
N ALA A 18 -7.11 -9.44 -27.20
CA ALA A 18 -8.53 -9.21 -26.91
C ALA A 18 -8.89 -9.35 -25.41
N ARG A 19 -8.01 -9.98 -24.61
CA ARG A 19 -8.18 -10.19 -23.16
C ARG A 19 -7.11 -9.49 -22.34
N SER A 20 -6.22 -8.74 -22.97
CA SER A 20 -5.18 -7.94 -22.33
C SER A 20 -5.60 -6.47 -22.29
N SER A 21 -5.52 -5.82 -21.13
CA SER A 21 -5.67 -4.39 -20.99
C SER A 21 -4.34 -3.65 -21.21
N ALA A 22 -3.21 -4.31 -20.96
CA ALA A 22 -1.89 -3.79 -21.30
C ALA A 22 -1.65 -3.86 -22.82
N VAL A 23 -1.07 -2.78 -23.39
CA VAL A 23 -0.78 -2.66 -24.82
C VAL A 23 0.71 -2.93 -25.08
N TYR A 24 0.99 -3.91 -25.95
CA TYR A 24 2.35 -4.22 -26.38
C TYR A 24 3.03 -3.02 -27.05
N GLY A 25 4.29 -2.76 -26.71
CA GLY A 25 5.07 -1.63 -27.22
C GLY A 25 4.79 -0.31 -26.49
N MET A 26 3.70 -0.21 -25.73
CA MET A 26 3.35 0.97 -24.93
C MET A 26 3.60 0.72 -23.44
N HIS A 27 2.99 -0.33 -22.88
CA HIS A 27 3.07 -0.65 -21.46
C HIS A 27 4.12 -1.70 -21.16
N TYR A 28 4.46 -2.54 -22.15
CA TYR A 28 5.46 -3.60 -22.02
C TYR A 28 6.02 -4.06 -23.37
N THR A 29 7.14 -4.81 -23.30
CA THR A 29 7.66 -5.63 -24.40
C THR A 29 8.05 -7.03 -23.89
N ILE A 30 8.09 -8.00 -24.80
CA ILE A 30 8.54 -9.36 -24.56
C ILE A 30 9.81 -9.59 -25.37
N GLU A 31 10.88 -10.12 -24.77
CA GLU A 31 12.15 -10.37 -25.47
C GLU A 31 12.00 -11.42 -26.59
N SER A 32 11.14 -12.42 -26.40
CA SER A 32 10.92 -13.49 -27.35
C SER A 32 9.51 -14.05 -27.19
N THR A 33 8.89 -14.43 -28.30
CA THR A 33 7.63 -15.20 -28.32
C THR A 33 7.86 -16.72 -28.26
N THR A 34 9.09 -17.14 -27.96
CA THR A 34 9.45 -18.55 -27.79
C THR A 34 10.24 -18.71 -26.49
N VAL A 35 9.81 -19.64 -25.66
CA VAL A 35 10.49 -20.04 -24.43
C VAL A 35 11.24 -21.33 -24.69
N THR A 36 12.55 -21.33 -24.47
CA THR A 36 13.37 -22.56 -24.54
C THR A 36 13.46 -23.15 -23.14
N ILE A 37 13.11 -24.44 -23.05
CA ILE A 37 13.36 -25.30 -21.88
C ILE A 37 14.61 -26.11 -22.19
N PRO A 38 15.77 -25.83 -21.53
CA PRO A 38 17.02 -26.49 -21.84
C PRO A 38 16.97 -27.99 -21.55
N ALA A 39 17.80 -28.76 -22.25
CA ALA A 39 18.00 -30.20 -22.02
C ALA A 39 18.21 -30.49 -20.52
N GLY A 40 17.55 -31.50 -20.01
CA GLY A 40 17.60 -31.87 -18.59
C GLY A 40 16.89 -30.94 -17.61
N LYS A 41 16.20 -29.87 -18.09
CA LYS A 41 15.42 -28.95 -17.26
C LYS A 41 13.91 -29.16 -17.43
N LEU A 42 13.15 -28.65 -16.43
CA LEU A 42 11.68 -28.72 -16.40
C LEU A 42 11.03 -27.36 -16.72
N ASN A 43 11.78 -26.29 -16.70
CA ASN A 43 11.26 -24.92 -16.89
C ASN A 43 12.14 -24.11 -17.85
N GLY A 44 11.51 -23.18 -18.53
CA GLY A 44 12.10 -22.10 -19.30
C GLY A 44 11.72 -20.75 -18.71
N MET A 45 12.29 -19.68 -19.22
CA MET A 45 12.06 -18.33 -18.74
C MET A 45 11.56 -17.43 -19.87
N LEU A 46 10.45 -16.73 -19.64
CA LEU A 46 9.98 -15.62 -20.45
C LEU A 46 10.32 -14.31 -19.73
N ARG A 47 10.91 -13.37 -20.46
CA ARG A 47 11.23 -12.05 -19.92
C ARG A 47 10.28 -11.01 -20.51
N ILE A 48 9.61 -10.31 -19.61
CA ILE A 48 8.72 -9.20 -19.93
C ILE A 48 9.31 -7.93 -19.30
N LYS A 49 9.45 -6.88 -20.11
CA LYS A 49 9.90 -5.57 -19.66
C LYS A 49 8.70 -4.65 -19.60
N GLY A 50 8.33 -4.18 -18.41
CA GLY A 50 7.33 -3.14 -18.20
C GLY A 50 7.88 -1.72 -18.37
N TYR A 51 7.01 -0.78 -18.72
CA TYR A 51 7.30 0.66 -18.85
C TYR A 51 6.44 1.43 -17.84
N PRO A 52 6.92 1.62 -16.60
CA PRO A 52 6.14 2.20 -15.51
C PRO A 52 5.68 3.64 -15.76
N GLU A 53 6.40 4.40 -16.61
CA GLU A 53 6.03 5.75 -17.03
C GLU A 53 4.77 5.80 -17.91
N ALA A 54 4.41 4.69 -18.55
CA ALA A 54 3.21 4.57 -19.37
C ALA A 54 2.00 4.02 -18.60
N ILE A 55 2.18 3.68 -17.31
CA ILE A 55 1.15 3.10 -16.44
C ILE A 55 0.72 4.17 -15.44
N GLY A 56 -0.57 4.44 -15.34
CA GLY A 56 -1.13 5.33 -14.32
C GLY A 56 -0.93 4.78 -12.91
N ILE A 57 -0.90 5.68 -11.92
CA ILE A 57 -0.57 5.32 -10.52
C ILE A 57 -1.56 4.28 -9.97
N SER A 58 -2.85 4.44 -10.29
CA SER A 58 -3.92 3.55 -9.80
C SER A 58 -4.31 2.49 -10.83
N GLU A 59 -3.55 2.35 -11.93
CA GLU A 59 -3.85 1.37 -12.97
C GLU A 59 -3.21 0.03 -12.68
N MET A 60 -4.00 -1.02 -12.88
CA MET A 60 -3.55 -2.41 -12.94
C MET A 60 -3.88 -2.97 -14.33
N LEU A 61 -2.85 -3.17 -15.15
CA LEU A 61 -2.98 -3.61 -16.54
C LEU A 61 -2.63 -5.08 -16.69
N GLY A 62 -3.56 -5.86 -17.23
CA GLY A 62 -3.39 -7.31 -17.44
C GLY A 62 -2.80 -7.64 -18.79
N ILE A 63 -1.92 -8.65 -18.83
CA ILE A 63 -1.42 -9.32 -20.02
C ILE A 63 -1.88 -10.77 -19.96
N THR A 64 -2.71 -11.19 -20.90
CA THR A 64 -3.08 -12.61 -21.04
C THR A 64 -2.15 -13.28 -22.05
N LEU A 65 -1.45 -14.31 -21.58
CA LEU A 65 -0.54 -15.11 -22.38
C LEU A 65 -1.11 -16.51 -22.56
N ASN A 66 -0.87 -17.10 -23.73
CA ASN A 66 -1.18 -18.50 -24.02
C ASN A 66 0.06 -19.24 -24.51
N LEU A 67 0.29 -20.45 -24.01
CA LEU A 67 1.33 -21.36 -24.53
C LEU A 67 0.83 -22.03 -25.79
N VAL A 68 1.61 -21.96 -26.86
CA VAL A 68 1.33 -22.66 -28.13
C VAL A 68 2.01 -24.01 -28.08
N ILE A 69 1.23 -25.01 -27.70
CA ILE A 69 1.64 -26.40 -27.58
C ILE A 69 0.61 -27.32 -28.24
N GLU A 70 0.99 -28.55 -28.58
CA GLU A 70 0.08 -29.54 -29.17
C GLU A 70 -0.95 -30.00 -28.12
N GLU A 71 -2.17 -30.35 -28.57
CA GLU A 71 -3.28 -30.69 -27.65
C GLU A 71 -2.95 -31.89 -26.73
N ASP A 72 -2.18 -32.83 -27.19
CA ASP A 72 -1.77 -34.02 -26.43
C ASP A 72 -0.65 -33.75 -25.42
N GLU A 73 -0.03 -32.58 -25.49
CA GLU A 73 0.97 -32.08 -24.51
C GLU A 73 0.37 -31.21 -23.41
N ILE A 74 -0.91 -30.84 -23.49
CA ILE A 74 -1.59 -29.99 -22.51
C ILE A 74 -1.85 -30.76 -21.20
N SER A 75 -1.41 -30.21 -20.10
CA SER A 75 -1.76 -30.73 -18.77
C SER A 75 -3.21 -30.39 -18.44
N GLU A 76 -4.02 -31.37 -18.10
CA GLU A 76 -5.39 -31.17 -17.62
C GLU A 76 -5.46 -30.31 -16.32
N GLU A 77 -4.38 -30.29 -15.52
CA GLU A 77 -4.31 -29.60 -14.25
C GLU A 77 -3.95 -28.12 -14.38
N HIS A 78 -3.18 -27.74 -15.41
CA HIS A 78 -2.55 -26.40 -15.45
C HIS A 78 -2.99 -25.52 -16.62
N GLY A 79 -3.57 -26.12 -17.68
CA GLY A 79 -3.94 -25.37 -18.88
C GLY A 79 -2.75 -24.75 -19.60
N THR A 80 -3.04 -23.81 -20.52
CA THR A 80 -2.03 -23.12 -21.36
C THR A 80 -2.00 -21.62 -21.14
N GLU A 81 -2.99 -21.06 -20.45
CA GLU A 81 -3.15 -19.63 -20.29
C GLU A 81 -2.71 -19.15 -18.91
N THR A 82 -2.18 -17.92 -18.86
CA THR A 82 -1.87 -17.22 -17.62
C THR A 82 -2.09 -15.72 -17.79
N GLU A 83 -2.40 -15.04 -16.69
CA GLU A 83 -2.47 -13.57 -16.62
C GLU A 83 -1.31 -13.04 -15.80
N ILE A 84 -0.73 -11.94 -16.28
CA ILE A 84 0.32 -11.18 -15.60
C ILE A 84 -0.20 -9.77 -15.46
N TYR A 85 -0.12 -9.20 -14.25
CA TYR A 85 -0.53 -7.84 -13.98
C TYR A 85 0.67 -6.91 -13.88
N LEU A 86 0.59 -5.80 -14.59
CA LEU A 86 1.52 -4.69 -14.51
C LEU A 86 0.92 -3.62 -13.61
N HIS A 87 1.67 -3.20 -12.65
CA HIS A 87 1.30 -2.20 -11.66
C HIS A 87 2.46 -1.25 -11.42
N LYS A 88 2.18 0.06 -11.30
CA LYS A 88 3.21 1.06 -11.00
C LYS A 88 3.53 1.02 -9.52
N CYS A 89 4.79 0.76 -9.19
CA CYS A 89 5.32 0.82 -7.84
C CYS A 89 6.33 1.94 -7.73
N CYS A 90 6.10 2.89 -6.84
CA CYS A 90 7.08 3.93 -6.51
C CYS A 90 7.96 3.44 -5.34
N PRO A 91 9.26 3.77 -5.34
CA PRO A 91 10.08 3.53 -4.16
C PRO A 91 9.60 4.40 -2.99
N LEU A 92 9.70 3.89 -1.77
CA LEU A 92 9.46 4.70 -0.58
C LEU A 92 10.56 5.75 -0.43
N ASP A 93 10.17 7.03 -0.47
CA ASP A 93 10.97 8.15 -0.02
C ASP A 93 10.38 8.68 1.28
N MET A 94 11.04 8.43 2.40
CA MET A 94 10.56 8.85 3.72
C MET A 94 10.45 10.38 3.87
N ASN A 95 11.21 11.16 3.10
CA ASN A 95 11.11 12.62 3.15
C ASN A 95 9.78 13.13 2.57
N ALA A 96 9.15 12.36 1.67
CA ALA A 96 7.83 12.70 1.13
C ALA A 96 6.71 12.61 2.20
N PHE A 97 7.00 11.98 3.33
CA PHE A 97 6.07 11.79 4.45
C PHE A 97 6.44 12.65 5.66
N THR A 98 7.11 13.79 5.43
CA THR A 98 7.48 14.77 6.46
C THR A 98 6.96 16.16 6.12
N GLY A 99 6.84 17.03 7.13
CA GLY A 99 6.27 18.36 6.99
C GLY A 99 4.80 18.41 7.39
N TYR A 100 4.02 19.19 6.68
CA TYR A 100 2.59 19.32 6.98
C TYR A 100 1.75 18.29 6.25
N ALA A 101 0.76 17.74 6.95
CA ALA A 101 -0.24 16.85 6.40
C ALA A 101 -1.64 17.25 6.86
N VAL A 102 -2.62 17.02 5.99
CA VAL A 102 -4.04 17.08 6.34
C VAL A 102 -4.46 15.71 6.86
N LEU A 103 -4.92 15.65 8.09
CA LEU A 103 -5.55 14.48 8.69
C LEU A 103 -7.07 14.60 8.53
N THR A 104 -7.66 13.73 7.74
CA THR A 104 -9.10 13.51 7.68
C THR A 104 -9.42 12.22 8.43
N SER A 105 -10.28 12.28 9.43
CA SER A 105 -10.50 11.17 10.33
C SER A 105 -11.95 11.07 10.78
N THR A 106 -12.49 9.86 10.80
CA THR A 106 -13.81 9.61 11.40
C THR A 106 -13.82 9.89 12.91
N TRP A 107 -12.65 9.78 13.58
CA TRP A 107 -12.50 10.21 14.97
C TRP A 107 -12.65 11.71 15.13
N THR A 108 -11.95 12.52 14.32
CA THR A 108 -12.01 13.98 14.42
C THR A 108 -13.41 14.51 14.09
N MET A 109 -14.11 13.88 13.15
CA MET A 109 -15.49 14.23 12.84
C MET A 109 -16.44 13.95 14.00
N GLU A 110 -16.30 12.82 14.67
CA GLU A 110 -17.22 12.37 15.71
C GLU A 110 -16.95 13.03 17.07
N PHE A 111 -15.66 13.14 17.46
CA PHE A 111 -15.27 13.56 18.81
C PHE A 111 -14.65 14.98 18.91
N MET A 112 -14.20 15.54 17.80
CA MET A 112 -13.57 16.86 17.78
C MET A 112 -14.36 17.88 16.96
N ASN A 113 -15.45 17.47 16.31
CA ASN A 113 -16.27 18.31 15.42
C ASN A 113 -15.44 18.99 14.33
N ALA A 114 -14.44 18.28 13.80
CA ALA A 114 -13.55 18.74 12.75
C ALA A 114 -13.49 17.69 11.65
N GLU A 115 -13.82 18.09 10.40
CA GLU A 115 -13.73 17.20 9.23
C GLU A 115 -12.27 16.86 8.94
N SER A 116 -11.41 17.87 9.00
CA SER A 116 -9.97 17.72 8.81
C SER A 116 -9.22 18.59 9.81
N VAL A 117 -7.99 18.18 10.14
CA VAL A 117 -7.06 18.93 10.96
C VAL A 117 -5.69 18.98 10.31
N LEU A 118 -4.98 20.08 10.48
CA LEU A 118 -3.59 20.21 10.01
C LEU A 118 -2.67 19.63 11.09
N VAL A 119 -1.84 18.68 10.71
CA VAL A 119 -0.84 18.07 11.59
C VAL A 119 0.55 18.25 10.99
N LYS A 120 1.58 18.09 11.82
CA LYS A 120 2.97 18.12 11.39
C LYS A 120 3.60 16.76 11.62
N THR A 121 4.48 16.35 10.69
CA THR A 121 5.16 15.07 10.77
C THR A 121 6.67 15.23 10.60
N HIS A 122 7.42 14.36 11.25
CA HIS A 122 8.87 14.24 11.09
C HIS A 122 9.29 12.76 11.18
N LEU A 123 10.53 12.46 10.79
CA LEU A 123 11.07 11.10 10.91
C LEU A 123 11.38 10.79 12.38
N ASP A 124 11.10 9.55 12.81
CA ASP A 124 11.57 9.06 14.11
C ASP A 124 13.08 8.79 14.03
N GLU A 125 13.84 9.37 14.97
CA GLU A 125 15.30 9.25 15.00
C GLU A 125 15.77 7.85 15.44
N THR A 126 14.88 7.07 16.03
CA THR A 126 15.22 5.79 16.67
C THR A 126 14.67 4.58 15.92
N MET A 127 13.61 4.75 15.14
CA MET A 127 12.92 3.69 14.41
C MET A 127 12.99 3.94 12.91
N PRO A 128 13.57 3.01 12.12
CA PRO A 128 13.64 3.17 10.67
C PRO A 128 12.23 3.16 10.05
N ASN A 129 12.08 3.84 8.92
CA ASN A 129 10.84 3.93 8.17
C ASN A 129 9.61 4.35 9.01
N THR A 130 9.84 5.11 10.07
CA THR A 130 8.80 5.53 10.99
C THR A 130 8.66 7.06 10.96
N ILE A 131 7.43 7.52 10.85
CA ILE A 131 7.05 8.91 11.01
C ILE A 131 6.41 9.12 12.38
N VAL A 132 6.62 10.30 12.92
CA VAL A 132 5.94 10.79 14.12
C VAL A 132 4.95 11.84 13.67
N VAL A 133 3.67 11.66 13.97
CA VAL A 133 2.62 12.65 13.79
C VAL A 133 2.50 13.42 15.08
N GLU A 134 2.95 14.68 15.09
CA GLU A 134 2.98 15.53 16.25
C GLU A 134 1.54 15.93 16.67
N ASN A 135 1.22 15.74 17.96
CA ASN A 135 -0.06 16.16 18.52
C ASN A 135 -1.27 15.74 17.67
N MET A 136 -1.30 14.47 17.23
CA MET A 136 -2.24 13.99 16.18
C MET A 136 -3.70 14.38 16.45
N TYR A 137 -4.13 14.36 17.71
CA TYR A 137 -5.49 14.76 18.13
C TYR A 137 -5.45 15.80 19.25
N TYR A 138 -4.56 15.61 20.23
CA TYR A 138 -4.46 16.44 21.43
C TYR A 138 -3.00 16.80 21.68
N GLU A 139 -2.78 17.98 22.25
CA GLU A 139 -1.44 18.49 22.56
C GLU A 139 -0.69 17.54 23.51
N GLY A 140 0.55 17.20 23.17
CA GLY A 140 1.42 16.32 23.94
C GLY A 140 1.27 14.83 23.63
N TYR A 141 0.45 14.46 22.66
CA TYR A 141 0.26 13.06 22.25
C TYR A 141 0.67 12.83 20.79
N ASP A 142 1.92 12.42 20.61
CA ASP A 142 2.47 12.07 19.31
C ASP A 142 2.19 10.63 18.97
N ILE A 143 1.90 10.36 17.69
CA ILE A 143 1.62 9.01 17.19
C ILE A 143 2.68 8.61 16.17
N ARG A 144 3.18 7.38 16.31
CA ARG A 144 4.19 6.79 15.43
C ARG A 144 3.56 5.81 14.46
N LEU A 145 3.89 5.95 13.19
CA LEU A 145 3.45 5.08 12.11
C LEU A 145 4.68 4.56 11.36
N THR A 146 4.79 3.25 11.24
CA THR A 146 5.89 2.61 10.47
C THR A 146 5.40 2.27 9.08
N LEU A 147 6.10 2.75 8.07
CA LEU A 147 5.83 2.48 6.66
C LEU A 147 6.63 1.24 6.24
N ASN A 148 5.98 0.08 6.16
CA ASN A 148 6.64 -1.17 5.80
C ASN A 148 6.92 -1.22 4.30
N ALA A 149 8.20 -1.21 3.93
CA ALA A 149 8.66 -1.23 2.53
C ALA A 149 9.13 -2.61 2.05
N ASP A 150 8.94 -3.67 2.83
CA ASP A 150 9.42 -5.02 2.51
C ASP A 150 8.74 -5.58 1.27
N ASN A 151 7.45 -5.29 1.10
CA ASN A 151 6.69 -5.64 -0.09
C ASN A 151 6.20 -4.37 -0.81
N ARG A 152 6.81 -4.01 -1.93
CA ARG A 152 6.43 -2.83 -2.72
C ARG A 152 5.04 -2.95 -3.37
N LEU A 153 4.50 -4.15 -3.50
CA LEU A 153 3.16 -4.39 -4.03
C LEU A 153 2.09 -4.25 -2.94
N GLU A 154 2.48 -4.34 -1.68
CA GLU A 154 1.60 -4.20 -0.52
C GLU A 154 2.27 -3.26 0.50
N PRO A 155 2.25 -1.94 0.23
CA PRO A 155 2.89 -0.94 1.09
C PRO A 155 2.05 -0.72 2.36
N LEU A 156 2.31 -1.51 3.39
CA LEU A 156 1.55 -1.52 4.64
C LEU A 156 2.00 -0.44 5.62
N VAL A 157 1.05 0.11 6.36
CA VAL A 157 1.29 0.93 7.54
C VAL A 157 1.12 0.09 8.78
N GLU A 158 2.08 0.16 9.70
CA GLU A 158 2.09 -0.63 10.92
C GLU A 158 2.16 0.26 12.17
N MET A 159 1.46 -0.16 13.19
CA MET A 159 1.57 0.36 14.56
C MET A 159 1.90 -0.81 15.49
N PRO A 160 3.21 -1.10 15.71
CA PRO A 160 3.63 -2.33 16.39
C PRO A 160 3.20 -2.42 17.84
N LYS A 161 2.81 -1.30 18.45
CA LYS A 161 2.33 -1.23 19.84
C LYS A 161 1.21 -0.23 19.96
N ALA A 162 0.28 -0.47 20.87
CA ALA A 162 -0.70 0.51 21.26
C ALA A 162 -0.01 1.77 21.82
N GLN A 163 -0.57 2.93 21.47
CA GLN A 163 -0.06 4.24 21.84
C GLN A 163 -1.14 5.04 22.57
N VAL A 164 -0.74 6.01 23.38
CA VAL A 164 -1.67 6.94 24.02
C VAL A 164 -2.00 8.04 23.03
N ALA A 165 -3.26 8.12 22.63
CA ALA A 165 -3.74 9.08 21.64
C ALA A 165 -4.30 10.36 22.29
N GLY A 166 -4.51 10.35 23.62
CA GLY A 166 -5.05 11.48 24.36
C GLY A 166 -5.40 11.10 25.79
N SER A 167 -6.00 12.04 26.52
CA SER A 167 -6.69 11.73 27.76
C SER A 167 -8.19 11.54 27.52
N THR A 168 -8.83 10.70 28.33
CA THR A 168 -10.28 10.52 28.28
C THR A 168 -11.03 11.80 28.67
N GLY A 169 -10.38 12.66 29.49
CA GLY A 169 -10.93 13.97 29.85
C GLY A 169 -11.03 14.91 28.66
N GLU A 170 -10.03 14.94 27.79
CA GLU A 170 -10.05 15.75 26.55
C GLU A 170 -11.03 15.17 25.54
N ALA A 171 -11.02 13.85 25.37
CA ALA A 171 -11.86 13.18 24.37
C ALA A 171 -13.35 13.21 24.73
N PHE A 172 -13.70 13.01 26.01
CA PHE A 172 -15.09 12.78 26.45
C PHE A 172 -15.60 13.77 27.51
N GLY A 173 -14.77 14.72 27.92
CA GLY A 173 -15.10 15.64 29.03
C GLY A 173 -15.12 14.99 30.41
N THR A 174 -14.75 13.72 30.53
CA THR A 174 -14.82 12.94 31.78
C THR A 174 -13.68 11.91 31.82
N ILE A 175 -13.13 11.69 33.02
CA ILE A 175 -12.09 10.68 33.22
C ILE A 175 -12.72 9.28 33.30
N TYR A 176 -12.28 8.42 32.42
CA TYR A 176 -12.63 6.97 32.42
C TYR A 176 -11.37 6.13 32.65
N GLY A 177 -11.52 5.06 33.40
CA GLY A 177 -10.44 4.10 33.68
C GLY A 177 -9.18 4.79 34.23
N ASN A 178 -8.04 4.50 33.58
CA ASN A 178 -6.75 5.12 33.92
C ASN A 178 -6.55 6.54 33.36
N GLY A 179 -7.58 7.12 32.74
CA GLY A 179 -7.56 8.45 32.15
C GLY A 179 -6.91 8.54 30.76
N LYS A 180 -6.47 7.41 30.19
CA LYS A 180 -5.78 7.36 28.90
C LYS A 180 -6.70 6.83 27.81
N LEU A 181 -6.75 7.53 26.70
CA LEU A 181 -7.31 7.04 25.45
C LEU A 181 -6.20 6.32 24.68
N MET A 182 -6.37 5.03 24.49
CA MET A 182 -5.41 4.18 23.78
C MET A 182 -5.80 4.03 22.33
N MET A 183 -4.80 3.91 21.48
CA MET A 183 -4.93 3.65 20.04
C MET A 183 -4.04 2.48 19.64
N GLU A 184 -4.59 1.52 18.95
CA GLU A 184 -3.85 0.40 18.35
C GLU A 184 -4.29 0.17 16.91
N GLN A 185 -3.49 -0.57 16.15
CA GLN A 185 -3.86 -0.95 14.79
C GLN A 185 -5.09 -1.85 14.80
N SER A 186 -6.03 -1.58 13.92
CA SER A 186 -7.19 -2.46 13.73
C SER A 186 -6.75 -3.80 13.14
N GLU A 187 -7.26 -4.91 13.71
CA GLU A 187 -7.08 -6.26 13.17
C GLU A 187 -8.07 -6.58 12.05
N GLU A 188 -9.15 -5.80 11.92
CA GLU A 188 -10.24 -6.06 10.97
C GLU A 188 -10.01 -5.41 9.60
N SER A 189 -9.10 -4.45 9.50
CA SER A 189 -8.88 -3.66 8.30
C SER A 189 -7.39 -3.44 8.03
N VAL A 190 -7.02 -3.48 6.74
CA VAL A 190 -5.64 -3.29 6.30
C VAL A 190 -5.33 -1.82 6.16
N SER A 191 -4.29 -1.36 6.86
CA SER A 191 -3.74 -0.01 6.74
C SER A 191 -2.62 -0.01 5.70
N TYR A 192 -2.63 0.97 4.79
CA TYR A 192 -1.64 1.06 3.73
C TYR A 192 -1.25 2.51 3.41
N TYR A 193 -0.15 2.68 2.68
CA TYR A 193 0.28 3.97 2.19
C TYR A 193 0.53 3.94 0.69
N SER A 194 0.47 5.10 0.04
CA SER A 194 0.83 5.25 -1.37
C SER A 194 2.09 6.11 -1.48
N PRO A 195 3.26 5.53 -1.81
CA PRO A 195 4.47 6.32 -2.03
C PRO A 195 4.41 7.12 -3.34
N CYS A 196 3.50 6.77 -4.25
CA CYS A 196 3.30 7.49 -5.50
C CYS A 196 2.42 8.74 -5.34
N GLU A 197 1.43 8.67 -4.44
CA GLU A 197 0.43 9.73 -4.22
C GLU A 197 0.68 10.52 -2.94
N GLY A 198 1.57 10.03 -2.07
CA GLY A 198 1.93 10.73 -0.83
C GLY A 198 0.79 10.74 0.19
N PHE A 199 0.13 9.61 0.42
CA PHE A 199 -0.88 9.48 1.46
C PHE A 199 -0.71 8.22 2.32
N VAL A 200 -1.30 8.23 3.50
CA VAL A 200 -1.48 7.09 4.40
C VAL A 200 -2.96 6.91 4.66
N LEU A 201 -3.47 5.69 4.50
CA LEU A 201 -4.77 5.26 5.02
C LEU A 201 -4.53 4.29 6.17
N GLN A 202 -4.99 4.67 7.36
CA GLN A 202 -4.83 3.87 8.57
C GLN A 202 -6.17 3.56 9.22
N TYR A 203 -6.34 2.32 9.65
CA TYR A 203 -7.45 1.88 10.49
C TYR A 203 -6.94 1.57 11.89
N VAL A 204 -7.57 2.17 12.88
CA VAL A 204 -7.19 2.01 14.29
C VAL A 204 -8.39 1.70 15.16
N THR A 205 -8.13 0.96 16.21
CA THR A 205 -9.09 0.75 17.30
C THR A 205 -8.73 1.66 18.46
N MET A 206 -9.70 2.50 18.86
CA MET A 206 -9.59 3.34 20.05
C MET A 206 -10.25 2.65 21.22
N TYR A 207 -9.61 2.66 22.40
CA TYR A 207 -10.12 2.01 23.59
C TYR A 207 -9.60 2.68 24.88
N VAL A 208 -10.24 2.36 25.99
CA VAL A 208 -9.80 2.71 27.34
C VAL A 208 -9.56 1.42 28.10
N GLU A 209 -8.34 1.25 28.63
CA GLU A 209 -7.98 0.03 29.38
C GLU A 209 -8.96 -0.24 30.52
N GLU A 210 -9.35 -1.50 30.69
CA GLU A 210 -10.31 -1.99 31.71
C GLU A 210 -11.74 -1.40 31.61
N VAL A 211 -11.99 -0.50 30.63
CA VAL A 211 -13.33 0.07 30.40
C VAL A 211 -13.96 -0.52 29.15
N GLY A 212 -13.26 -0.50 28.02
CA GLY A 212 -13.72 -1.08 26.76
C GLY A 212 -13.29 -0.32 25.53
N THR A 213 -13.71 -0.86 24.38
CA THR A 213 -13.45 -0.30 23.05
C THR A 213 -14.45 0.83 22.77
N VAL A 214 -13.93 1.95 22.28
CA VAL A 214 -14.74 3.08 21.78
C VAL A 214 -15.22 2.79 20.36
N GLY A 215 -14.33 2.34 19.49
CA GLY A 215 -14.63 1.99 18.11
C GLY A 215 -13.40 1.85 17.24
N THR A 216 -13.65 1.50 15.97
CA THR A 216 -12.62 1.49 14.91
C THR A 216 -12.81 2.70 14.01
N PHE A 217 -11.73 3.42 13.74
CA PHE A 217 -11.73 4.69 13.02
C PHE A 217 -10.77 4.62 11.83
N ALA A 218 -11.18 5.29 10.74
CA ALA A 218 -10.35 5.45 9.55
C ALA A 218 -9.67 6.82 9.57
N HIS A 219 -8.40 6.85 9.22
CA HIS A 219 -7.58 8.05 9.12
C HIS A 219 -6.94 8.12 7.75
N VAL A 220 -7.02 9.27 7.11
CA VAL A 220 -6.27 9.59 5.90
C VAL A 220 -5.33 10.75 6.24
N LEU A 221 -4.05 10.56 6.00
CA LEU A 221 -3.02 11.59 6.06
C LEU A 221 -2.57 11.89 4.64
N GLU A 222 -2.69 13.14 4.21
CA GLU A 222 -2.26 13.62 2.90
C GLU A 222 -1.25 14.73 3.09
N TRP A 223 -0.01 14.54 2.58
CA TRP A 223 1.04 15.55 2.71
C TRP A 223 0.83 16.68 1.71
N ILE A 224 0.98 17.88 2.19
CA ILE A 224 0.76 19.12 1.44
C ILE A 224 2.02 19.99 1.46
N SER A 225 2.09 20.97 0.56
CA SER A 225 3.18 21.95 0.55
C SER A 225 3.10 22.91 1.73
N ASP A 226 4.24 23.52 2.08
CA ASP A 226 4.29 24.55 3.11
C ASP A 226 3.40 25.74 2.77
N ASP A 227 3.34 26.15 1.50
CA ASP A 227 2.46 27.25 1.04
C ASP A 227 0.97 26.94 1.28
N GLU A 228 0.56 25.71 1.03
CA GLU A 228 -0.81 25.26 1.28
C GLU A 228 -1.11 25.17 2.77
N ALA A 229 -0.15 24.69 3.57
CA ALA A 229 -0.28 24.66 5.02
C ALA A 229 -0.41 26.08 5.59
N GLU A 230 0.40 27.04 5.12
CA GLU A 230 0.29 28.45 5.51
C GLU A 230 -1.06 29.06 5.12
N ARG A 231 -1.61 28.67 3.96
CA ARG A 231 -2.94 29.08 3.55
C ARG A 231 -4.01 28.57 4.52
N ILE A 232 -3.98 27.28 4.84
CA ILE A 232 -4.91 26.64 5.78
C ILE A 232 -4.81 27.28 7.18
N MET A 233 -3.60 27.54 7.67
CA MET A 233 -3.41 28.19 8.98
C MET A 233 -4.01 29.61 9.04
N ARG A 234 -4.00 30.33 7.91
CA ARG A 234 -4.52 31.70 7.83
C ARG A 234 -6.02 31.76 7.58
N GLU A 235 -6.56 30.89 6.75
CA GLU A 235 -7.92 30.97 6.21
C GLU A 235 -8.84 29.85 6.73
N GLY A 236 -8.28 28.80 7.33
CA GLY A 236 -8.97 27.56 7.66
C GLY A 236 -9.07 26.60 6.47
N PHE A 237 -9.74 25.46 6.67
CA PHE A 237 -10.03 24.50 5.63
C PHE A 237 -11.16 24.97 4.73
#